data_292ce69c8becbe55a2b5d9d4b3888760
#
_entry.id   292ce69c8becbe55a2b5d9d4b3888760
#
_cell.length_a   1.000
_cell.length_b   1.000
_cell.length_c   1.000
_cell.angle_alpha   90.00
_cell.angle_beta   90.00
_cell.angle_gamma   90.00
#
_symmetry.space_group_name_H-M   'P 1'
#
loop_
_entity.id
_entity.type
_entity.pdbx_description
1 polymer ?
#
loop_
_entity_poly.entity_id
_entity_poly.type
_entity_poly.pdbx_seq_one_letter_code
_entity_poly.pdbx_strand_id
1 'polypeptide(L)'
;MPLMRRRQALALGAAAGILPTIGATAMAAAPAPKAPNQLRPIRIRDVEIGAGRTKTIVSLIETTPDAVLSRARLLGSMREVDVVEYRVDFLDATLDPQAVAATMRPVADAIKGKPLVVTFRTKAEGGQKAITPAEYAAIYQAVLKSGAGDLIDIEAALLSDPAVARLKADVQAMGRHVILSHHDFAVTPSVEVMVTLLRRQQALGADICKLAVMPHDAGDLLRLLEATWIMRRDHGDRPLVTMAMGGIGAVSRLAGEAFGSALSFGALGDPSAPGQVKVAQLRDTLAIVHDAIAG
;
A
#
# COMPACT_ATOMS: atom_id res chain seq x y z
N MET A 1 -14.24 -83.52 47.36
CA MET A 1 -14.52 -82.67 48.52
C MET A 1 -14.23 -81.26 48.14
N PRO A 2 -15.20 -80.39 47.96
CA PRO A 2 -14.96 -78.98 47.58
C PRO A 2 -15.22 -78.05 48.77
N LEU A 3 -14.32 -77.10 48.94
CA LEU A 3 -14.36 -76.03 49.93
C LEU A 3 -15.20 -74.85 49.40
N MET A 4 -16.24 -74.56 50.13
CA MET A 4 -17.06 -73.31 49.96
C MET A 4 -16.23 -72.06 50.31
N ARG A 5 -16.13 -71.11 49.41
CA ARG A 5 -15.63 -69.78 49.73
C ARG A 5 -16.82 -68.76 49.76
N ARG A 6 -17.02 -68.22 50.97
CA ARG A 6 -17.95 -67.11 51.23
C ARG A 6 -17.58 -65.83 50.46
N ARG A 7 -18.51 -65.28 49.73
CA ARG A 7 -18.40 -63.93 49.16
C ARG A 7 -18.89 -62.95 50.21
N GLN A 8 -18.02 -62.07 50.67
CA GLN A 8 -18.41 -60.88 51.42
C GLN A 8 -18.83 -59.78 50.41
N ALA A 9 -20.04 -59.27 50.55
CA ALA A 9 -20.55 -58.09 49.80
C ALA A 9 -20.09 -56.83 50.53
N LEU A 10 -19.26 -56.06 49.91
CA LEU A 10 -18.97 -54.69 50.32
C LEU A 10 -20.04 -53.77 49.78
N ALA A 11 -20.80 -53.08 50.64
CA ALA A 11 -21.71 -52.02 50.29
C ALA A 11 -20.90 -50.76 50.04
N LEU A 12 -20.90 -50.24 48.78
CA LEU A 12 -20.40 -48.90 48.47
C LEU A 12 -21.51 -47.88 48.75
N GLY A 13 -21.27 -47.00 49.71
CA GLY A 13 -22.09 -45.83 49.96
C GLY A 13 -21.93 -44.78 48.84
N ALA A 14 -23.03 -44.41 48.22
CA ALA A 14 -23.07 -43.35 47.26
C ALA A 14 -23.01 -41.98 47.97
N ALA A 15 -21.87 -41.29 47.90
CA ALA A 15 -21.78 -39.88 48.25
C ALA A 15 -22.25 -39.04 47.06
N ALA A 16 -23.42 -38.38 47.19
CA ALA A 16 -23.90 -37.44 46.23
C ALA A 16 -23.06 -36.15 46.32
N GLY A 17 -22.07 -36.01 45.46
CA GLY A 17 -21.34 -34.76 45.27
C GLY A 17 -22.18 -33.74 44.51
N ILE A 18 -22.51 -32.65 45.16
CA ILE A 18 -23.13 -31.45 44.49
C ILE A 18 -22.04 -30.81 43.66
N LEU A 19 -22.08 -30.97 42.33
CA LEU A 19 -21.27 -30.19 41.40
C LEU A 19 -21.84 -28.75 41.32
N PRO A 20 -21.04 -27.68 41.48
CA PRO A 20 -21.50 -26.34 41.27
C PRO A 20 -21.85 -26.15 39.78
N THR A 21 -23.08 -25.79 39.49
CA THR A 21 -23.49 -25.30 38.16
C THR A 21 -22.71 -24.02 37.88
N ILE A 22 -21.70 -24.10 37.03
CA ILE A 22 -21.07 -22.90 36.43
C ILE A 22 -22.13 -22.29 35.53
N GLY A 23 -22.71 -21.18 36.00
CA GLY A 23 -23.64 -20.38 35.21
C GLY A 23 -22.96 -19.96 33.90
N ALA A 24 -23.48 -20.42 32.78
CA ALA A 24 -23.09 -19.95 31.47
C ALA A 24 -23.46 -18.46 31.37
N THR A 25 -22.53 -17.59 31.69
CA THR A 25 -22.62 -16.17 31.30
C THR A 25 -22.71 -16.16 29.78
N ALA A 26 -23.88 -15.78 29.25
CA ALA A 26 -24.06 -15.58 27.83
C ALA A 26 -23.06 -14.52 27.40
N MET A 27 -21.99 -14.93 26.71
CA MET A 27 -21.13 -14.00 25.99
C MET A 27 -22.05 -13.24 25.02
N ALA A 28 -22.18 -11.93 25.25
CA ALA A 28 -22.85 -11.06 24.29
C ALA A 28 -22.23 -11.32 22.90
N ALA A 29 -23.05 -11.71 21.95
CA ALA A 29 -22.60 -11.92 20.59
C ALA A 29 -21.89 -10.65 20.12
N ALA A 30 -20.67 -10.81 19.62
CA ALA A 30 -19.97 -9.68 19.00
C ALA A 30 -20.89 -9.05 17.94
N PRO A 31 -20.94 -7.71 17.84
CA PRO A 31 -21.77 -7.07 16.82
C PRO A 31 -21.39 -7.61 15.45
N ALA A 32 -22.40 -7.90 14.63
CA ALA A 32 -22.20 -8.39 13.27
C ALA A 32 -21.22 -7.47 12.52
N PRO A 33 -20.27 -8.01 11.75
CA PRO A 33 -19.31 -7.20 11.01
C PRO A 33 -20.09 -6.23 10.11
N LYS A 34 -19.73 -4.95 10.20
CA LYS A 34 -20.27 -3.91 9.33
C LYS A 34 -19.98 -4.29 7.88
N ALA A 35 -20.98 -4.19 7.00
CA ALA A 35 -20.73 -4.40 5.57
C ALA A 35 -19.56 -3.51 5.10
N PRO A 36 -18.59 -4.06 4.34
CA PRO A 36 -17.46 -3.29 3.88
C PRO A 36 -17.94 -2.09 3.09
N ASN A 37 -17.31 -0.92 3.31
CA ASN A 37 -17.60 0.26 2.53
C ASN A 37 -17.42 -0.06 1.03
N GLN A 38 -18.35 0.44 0.20
CA GLN A 38 -18.25 0.24 -1.23
C GLN A 38 -17.00 0.97 -1.75
N LEU A 39 -16.00 0.20 -2.16
CA LEU A 39 -14.79 0.72 -2.76
C LEU A 39 -15.13 1.34 -4.10
N ARG A 40 -14.59 2.52 -4.38
CA ARG A 40 -14.62 3.18 -5.70
C ARG A 40 -13.29 2.97 -6.39
N PRO A 41 -13.17 1.98 -7.30
CA PRO A 41 -11.94 1.76 -8.07
C PRO A 41 -11.63 2.96 -8.95
N ILE A 42 -10.36 3.14 -9.29
CA ILE A 42 -9.92 4.16 -10.21
C ILE A 42 -9.49 3.49 -11.50
N ARG A 43 -10.13 3.89 -12.61
CA ARG A 43 -9.75 3.41 -13.92
C ARG A 43 -8.86 4.43 -14.63
N ILE A 44 -7.66 4.02 -14.98
CA ILE A 44 -6.72 4.81 -15.75
C ILE A 44 -6.33 3.97 -16.97
N ARG A 45 -6.78 4.42 -18.15
CA ARG A 45 -6.62 3.65 -19.40
C ARG A 45 -7.22 2.25 -19.23
N ASP A 46 -6.45 1.19 -19.42
CA ASP A 46 -6.91 -0.20 -19.31
C ASP A 46 -6.66 -0.81 -17.92
N VAL A 47 -6.12 -0.03 -16.98
CA VAL A 47 -5.79 -0.50 -15.63
C VAL A 47 -6.83 0.02 -14.63
N GLU A 48 -7.45 -0.89 -13.90
CA GLU A 48 -8.37 -0.59 -12.81
C GLU A 48 -7.70 -0.85 -11.47
N ILE A 49 -7.43 0.22 -10.72
CA ILE A 49 -6.77 0.18 -9.40
C ILE A 49 -7.85 0.09 -8.33
N GLY A 50 -7.79 -0.93 -7.47
CA GLY A 50 -8.77 -1.17 -6.43
C GLY A 50 -9.86 -2.18 -6.80
N ALA A 51 -9.79 -2.78 -7.98
CA ALA A 51 -10.64 -3.92 -8.37
C ALA A 51 -9.80 -5.04 -8.98
N GLY A 52 -10.30 -6.28 -8.84
CA GLY A 52 -9.58 -7.49 -9.24
C GLY A 52 -8.23 -7.61 -8.50
N ARG A 53 -7.29 -8.31 -9.10
CA ARG A 53 -5.95 -8.52 -8.56
C ARG A 53 -5.22 -7.22 -8.21
N THR A 54 -4.48 -7.21 -7.10
CA THR A 54 -3.51 -6.14 -6.78
C THR A 54 -2.58 -5.88 -7.97
N LYS A 55 -2.43 -4.60 -8.36
CA LYS A 55 -1.61 -4.23 -9.52
C LYS A 55 -0.13 -4.10 -9.12
N THR A 56 0.74 -4.52 -10.01
CA THR A 56 2.19 -4.34 -9.86
C THR A 56 2.61 -2.96 -10.34
N ILE A 57 3.46 -2.31 -9.56
CA ILE A 57 4.06 -1.02 -9.89
C ILE A 57 5.59 -1.11 -9.81
N VAL A 58 6.30 -0.52 -10.77
CA VAL A 58 7.77 -0.47 -10.81
C VAL A 58 8.21 0.96 -10.99
N SER A 59 9.24 1.36 -10.22
CA SER A 59 9.79 2.72 -10.25
C SER A 59 10.92 2.84 -11.28
N LEU A 60 10.92 3.96 -12.02
CA LEU A 60 12.06 4.49 -12.76
C LEU A 60 12.91 5.30 -11.78
N ILE A 61 14.16 4.90 -11.58
CA ILE A 61 15.12 5.51 -10.63
C ILE A 61 16.45 5.89 -11.28
N GLU A 62 16.48 5.91 -12.59
CA GLU A 62 17.62 6.34 -13.37
C GLU A 62 17.86 7.84 -13.24
N THR A 63 19.12 8.27 -13.38
CA THR A 63 19.52 9.64 -13.08
C THR A 63 19.63 10.54 -14.31
N THR A 64 19.73 9.98 -15.51
CA THR A 64 19.84 10.73 -16.76
C THR A 64 18.61 10.51 -17.65
N PRO A 65 18.21 11.50 -18.47
CA PRO A 65 17.06 11.38 -19.37
C PRO A 65 17.12 10.16 -20.30
N ASP A 66 18.30 9.86 -20.87
CA ASP A 66 18.45 8.73 -21.78
C ASP A 66 18.29 7.38 -21.07
N ALA A 67 18.86 7.25 -19.86
CA ALA A 67 18.71 6.05 -19.05
C ALA A 67 17.26 5.85 -18.61
N VAL A 68 16.57 6.92 -18.17
CA VAL A 68 15.13 6.92 -17.85
C VAL A 68 14.31 6.45 -19.03
N LEU A 69 14.56 7.00 -20.22
CA LEU A 69 13.83 6.64 -21.44
C LEU A 69 14.09 5.19 -21.85
N SER A 70 15.32 4.73 -21.75
CA SER A 70 15.68 3.33 -22.03
C SER A 70 14.94 2.38 -21.10
N ARG A 71 14.93 2.67 -19.80
CA ARG A 71 14.21 1.89 -18.78
C ARG A 71 12.70 1.94 -18.99
N ALA A 72 12.15 3.11 -19.33
CA ALA A 72 10.73 3.28 -19.62
C ALA A 72 10.26 2.39 -20.78
N ARG A 73 11.04 2.30 -21.87
CA ARG A 73 10.76 1.39 -23.01
C ARG A 73 10.72 -0.07 -22.55
N LEU A 74 11.67 -0.48 -21.69
CA LEU A 74 11.71 -1.83 -21.14
C LEU A 74 10.46 -2.11 -20.31
N LEU A 75 10.13 -1.26 -19.32
CA LEU A 75 8.92 -1.42 -18.49
C LEU A 75 7.65 -1.40 -19.33
N GLY A 76 7.60 -0.58 -20.39
CA GLY A 76 6.48 -0.53 -21.33
C GLY A 76 6.22 -1.87 -22.04
N SER A 77 7.27 -2.69 -22.27
CA SER A 77 7.15 -3.99 -22.92
C SER A 77 6.85 -5.16 -21.98
N MET A 78 7.01 -4.96 -20.65
CA MET A 78 6.86 -6.02 -19.65
C MET A 78 5.40 -6.22 -19.25
N ARG A 79 4.87 -7.43 -19.44
CA ARG A 79 3.51 -7.80 -19.02
C ARG A 79 3.36 -7.88 -17.49
N GLU A 80 4.47 -8.04 -16.78
CA GLU A 80 4.52 -8.13 -15.31
C GLU A 80 4.31 -6.78 -14.64
N VAL A 81 4.36 -5.67 -15.39
CA VAL A 81 4.22 -4.30 -14.90
C VAL A 81 2.88 -3.73 -15.32
N ASP A 82 2.01 -3.43 -14.36
CA ASP A 82 0.72 -2.79 -14.62
C ASP A 82 0.83 -1.26 -14.60
N VAL A 83 1.63 -0.69 -13.70
CA VAL A 83 1.79 0.75 -13.47
C VAL A 83 3.27 1.10 -13.43
N VAL A 84 3.64 2.26 -13.95
CA VAL A 84 5.01 2.78 -13.86
C VAL A 84 5.02 4.01 -12.95
N GLU A 85 5.93 4.02 -11.97
CA GLU A 85 6.23 5.20 -11.18
C GLU A 85 7.49 5.88 -11.73
N TYR A 86 7.45 7.18 -11.96
CA TYR A 86 8.65 7.95 -12.29
C TYR A 86 9.08 8.74 -11.04
N ARG A 87 10.19 8.30 -10.44
CA ARG A 87 10.86 8.93 -9.30
C ARG A 87 11.75 10.06 -9.79
N VAL A 88 11.14 11.21 -10.01
CA VAL A 88 11.85 12.39 -10.58
C VAL A 88 12.92 12.94 -9.63
N ASP A 89 12.86 12.62 -8.33
CA ASP A 89 13.89 13.01 -7.36
C ASP A 89 15.24 12.33 -7.57
N PHE A 90 15.32 11.24 -8.36
CA PHE A 90 16.59 10.60 -8.76
C PHE A 90 17.27 11.31 -9.93
N LEU A 91 16.52 12.07 -10.73
CA LEU A 91 17.10 12.74 -11.90
C LEU A 91 18.20 13.72 -11.46
N ASP A 92 19.34 13.76 -12.16
CA ASP A 92 20.46 14.65 -11.83
C ASP A 92 20.01 16.13 -11.82
N ALA A 93 19.20 16.53 -12.80
CA ALA A 93 18.63 17.88 -12.92
C ALA A 93 17.24 18.03 -12.23
N THR A 94 16.97 17.25 -11.18
CA THR A 94 15.64 17.17 -10.54
C THR A 94 15.14 18.51 -9.98
N LEU A 95 16.02 19.42 -9.62
CA LEU A 95 15.65 20.74 -9.09
C LEU A 95 15.37 21.79 -10.18
N ASP A 96 15.59 21.45 -11.47
CA ASP A 96 15.15 22.25 -12.61
C ASP A 96 13.78 21.77 -13.11
N PRO A 97 12.69 22.50 -12.88
CA PRO A 97 11.35 22.12 -13.31
C PRO A 97 11.23 21.89 -14.82
N GLN A 98 12.00 22.62 -15.64
CA GLN A 98 11.93 22.48 -17.09
C GLN A 98 12.66 21.22 -17.55
N ALA A 99 13.80 20.88 -16.94
CA ALA A 99 14.49 19.64 -17.22
C ALA A 99 13.64 18.41 -16.86
N VAL A 100 12.95 18.44 -15.72
CA VAL A 100 11.98 17.38 -15.33
C VAL A 100 10.83 17.32 -16.34
N ALA A 101 10.22 18.43 -16.68
CA ALA A 101 9.08 18.50 -17.61
C ALA A 101 9.45 17.97 -19.01
N ALA A 102 10.69 18.21 -19.48
CA ALA A 102 11.16 17.75 -20.78
C ALA A 102 11.19 16.21 -20.89
N THR A 103 11.37 15.49 -19.77
CA THR A 103 11.38 14.01 -19.77
C THR A 103 9.99 13.40 -19.78
N MET A 104 8.95 14.13 -19.40
CA MET A 104 7.63 13.58 -19.09
C MET A 104 6.93 12.96 -20.29
N ARG A 105 6.83 13.67 -21.41
CA ARG A 105 6.16 13.15 -22.60
C ARG A 105 6.91 11.96 -23.20
N PRO A 106 8.26 12.01 -23.40
CA PRO A 106 9.01 10.86 -23.85
C PRO A 106 8.81 9.60 -22.97
N VAL A 107 8.76 9.76 -21.65
CA VAL A 107 8.52 8.65 -20.71
C VAL A 107 7.08 8.12 -20.88
N ALA A 108 6.07 8.98 -20.92
CA ALA A 108 4.68 8.58 -21.07
C ALA A 108 4.42 7.82 -22.38
N ASP A 109 5.08 8.20 -23.46
CA ASP A 109 4.98 7.50 -24.75
C ASP A 109 5.71 6.15 -24.72
N ALA A 110 6.88 6.09 -24.04
CA ALA A 110 7.70 4.89 -23.95
C ALA A 110 7.03 3.75 -23.15
N ILE A 111 6.23 4.05 -22.15
CA ILE A 111 5.56 3.04 -21.30
C ILE A 111 4.31 2.42 -21.95
N LYS A 112 4.03 2.74 -23.20
CA LYS A 112 3.01 2.07 -24.05
C LYS A 112 1.62 2.00 -23.42
N GLY A 113 1.13 3.09 -22.88
CA GLY A 113 -0.23 3.17 -22.35
C GLY A 113 -0.41 2.68 -20.91
N LYS A 114 0.64 2.25 -20.22
CA LYS A 114 0.55 2.00 -18.77
C LYS A 114 0.32 3.31 -18.01
N PRO A 115 -0.45 3.31 -16.89
CA PRO A 115 -0.56 4.47 -16.02
C PRO A 115 0.80 4.95 -15.53
N LEU A 116 1.01 6.27 -15.53
CA LEU A 116 2.23 6.92 -15.05
C LEU A 116 1.96 7.65 -13.74
N VAL A 117 2.57 7.17 -12.67
CA VAL A 117 2.67 7.89 -11.39
C VAL A 117 3.92 8.77 -11.44
N VAL A 118 3.79 10.04 -11.10
CA VAL A 118 4.93 10.95 -10.96
C VAL A 118 5.16 11.23 -9.48
N THR A 119 6.36 10.93 -9.01
CA THR A 119 6.75 11.04 -7.60
C THR A 119 8.03 11.84 -7.45
N PHE A 120 7.97 12.95 -6.73
CA PHE A 120 9.14 13.56 -6.11
C PHE A 120 9.12 13.18 -4.63
N ARG A 121 9.97 12.25 -4.22
CA ARG A 121 10.11 11.91 -2.81
C ARG A 121 11.13 12.83 -2.16
N THR A 122 10.71 13.56 -1.11
CA THR A 122 11.63 14.45 -0.38
C THR A 122 12.61 13.64 0.47
N LYS A 123 13.75 14.25 0.78
CA LYS A 123 14.73 13.64 1.68
C LYS A 123 14.15 13.33 3.06
N ALA A 124 13.16 14.10 3.52
CA ALA A 124 12.48 13.88 4.79
C ALA A 124 11.70 12.56 4.83
N GLU A 125 11.18 12.10 3.68
CA GLU A 125 10.50 10.81 3.54
C GLU A 125 11.31 9.78 2.72
N GLY A 126 12.65 9.84 2.79
CA GLY A 126 13.56 8.83 2.23
C GLY A 126 13.92 9.01 0.75
N GLY A 127 13.68 10.16 0.16
CA GLY A 127 14.09 10.51 -1.20
C GLY A 127 15.52 11.04 -1.29
N GLN A 128 15.90 11.46 -2.49
CA GLN A 128 17.29 11.83 -2.81
C GLN A 128 17.61 13.27 -2.43
N LYS A 129 16.67 14.19 -2.51
CA LYS A 129 16.91 15.64 -2.39
C LYS A 129 16.03 16.28 -1.31
N ALA A 130 16.65 17.21 -0.57
CA ALA A 130 15.90 18.18 0.21
C ALA A 130 15.34 19.25 -0.74
N ILE A 131 14.13 19.72 -0.46
CA ILE A 131 13.43 20.68 -1.30
C ILE A 131 12.47 21.49 -0.42
N THR A 132 12.26 22.75 -0.76
CA THR A 132 11.22 23.56 -0.13
C THR A 132 9.84 23.24 -0.72
N PRO A 133 8.73 23.48 0.01
CA PRO A 133 7.39 23.30 -0.52
C PRO A 133 7.11 24.09 -1.82
N ALA A 134 7.68 25.29 -1.94
CA ALA A 134 7.51 26.11 -3.14
C ALA A 134 8.21 25.50 -4.36
N GLU A 135 9.46 25.03 -4.22
CA GLU A 135 10.19 24.33 -5.27
C GLU A 135 9.50 23.02 -5.64
N TYR A 136 9.05 22.25 -4.64
CA TYR A 136 8.26 21.04 -4.83
C TYR A 136 7.02 21.30 -5.70
N ALA A 137 6.25 22.33 -5.36
CA ALA A 137 5.09 22.71 -6.13
C ALA A 137 5.46 23.18 -7.56
N ALA A 138 6.57 23.91 -7.72
CA ALA A 138 7.03 24.39 -9.04
C ALA A 138 7.40 23.23 -9.99
N ILE A 139 8.07 22.18 -9.49
CA ILE A 139 8.39 20.97 -10.26
C ILE A 139 7.09 20.32 -10.76
N TYR A 140 6.13 20.07 -9.87
CA TYR A 140 4.89 19.44 -10.28
C TYR A 140 4.02 20.31 -11.19
N GLN A 141 4.07 21.64 -11.04
CA GLN A 141 3.40 22.55 -11.99
C GLN A 141 4.01 22.43 -13.40
N ALA A 142 5.32 22.25 -13.52
CA ALA A 142 5.96 22.00 -14.81
C ALA A 142 5.58 20.60 -15.37
N VAL A 143 5.53 19.59 -14.51
CA VAL A 143 5.01 18.26 -14.87
C VAL A 143 3.59 18.34 -15.42
N LEU A 144 2.68 19.04 -14.74
CA LEU A 144 1.29 19.20 -15.19
C LEU A 144 1.19 19.89 -16.55
N LYS A 145 1.98 20.94 -16.76
CA LYS A 145 2.04 21.67 -18.05
C LYS A 145 2.54 20.80 -19.21
N SER A 146 3.34 19.76 -18.94
CA SER A 146 3.75 18.80 -19.98
C SER A 146 2.61 17.97 -20.54
N GLY A 147 1.47 17.93 -19.85
CA GLY A 147 0.30 17.11 -20.19
C GLY A 147 0.47 15.62 -19.95
N ALA A 148 1.59 15.18 -19.36
CA ALA A 148 1.86 13.79 -19.01
C ALA A 148 1.72 13.56 -17.49
N GLY A 149 1.69 12.27 -17.06
CA GLY A 149 1.44 11.88 -15.68
C GLY A 149 -0.06 11.72 -15.40
N ASP A 150 -0.47 10.52 -15.05
CA ASP A 150 -1.88 10.18 -14.77
C ASP A 150 -2.20 10.32 -13.28
N LEU A 151 -1.21 10.02 -12.42
CA LEU A 151 -1.27 10.15 -10.96
C LEU A 151 -0.08 10.96 -10.46
N ILE A 152 -0.34 11.80 -9.47
CA ILE A 152 0.67 12.62 -8.81
C ILE A 152 0.76 12.18 -7.35
N ASP A 153 1.93 11.69 -6.90
CA ASP A 153 2.20 11.36 -5.50
C ASP A 153 2.62 12.62 -4.74
N ILE A 154 1.81 13.02 -3.78
CA ILE A 154 2.04 14.20 -2.93
C ILE A 154 2.20 13.72 -1.48
N GLU A 155 3.28 14.13 -0.82
CA GLU A 155 3.47 13.86 0.61
C GLU A 155 2.42 14.60 1.44
N ALA A 156 1.62 13.86 2.20
CA ALA A 156 0.48 14.41 2.94
C ALA A 156 0.91 15.47 3.99
N ALA A 157 2.12 15.36 4.52
CA ALA A 157 2.69 16.32 5.46
C ALA A 157 2.87 17.72 4.85
N LEU A 158 3.15 17.80 3.56
CA LEU A 158 3.37 19.06 2.85
C LEU A 158 2.08 19.83 2.55
N LEU A 159 0.91 19.23 2.68
CA LEU A 159 -0.37 19.91 2.40
C LEU A 159 -0.71 21.03 3.37
N SER A 160 0.03 21.18 4.47
CA SER A 160 -0.08 22.36 5.34
C SER A 160 0.45 23.63 4.69
N ASP A 161 1.30 23.50 3.65
CA ASP A 161 1.80 24.62 2.86
C ASP A 161 0.78 25.01 1.78
N PRO A 162 0.44 26.32 1.64
CA PRO A 162 -0.55 26.77 0.67
C PRO A 162 -0.20 26.48 -0.80
N ALA A 163 1.11 26.46 -1.16
CA ALA A 163 1.54 26.16 -2.53
C ALA A 163 1.26 24.70 -2.87
N VAL A 164 1.51 23.76 -1.93
CA VAL A 164 1.25 22.33 -2.12
C VAL A 164 -0.26 22.05 -2.07
N ALA A 165 -1.00 22.71 -1.18
CA ALA A 165 -2.46 22.59 -1.16
C ALA A 165 -3.10 23.03 -2.48
N ARG A 166 -2.61 24.14 -3.07
CA ARG A 166 -3.02 24.61 -4.40
C ARG A 166 -2.62 23.62 -5.49
N LEU A 167 -1.39 23.12 -5.47
CA LEU A 167 -0.94 22.08 -6.41
C LEU A 167 -1.90 20.91 -6.44
N LYS A 168 -2.30 20.39 -5.27
CA LYS A 168 -3.26 19.28 -5.19
C LYS A 168 -4.58 19.62 -5.88
N ALA A 169 -5.11 20.82 -5.66
CA ALA A 169 -6.35 21.27 -6.30
C ALA A 169 -6.18 21.39 -7.83
N ASP A 170 -5.05 21.91 -8.31
CA ASP A 170 -4.75 22.03 -9.74
C ASP A 170 -4.64 20.64 -10.42
N VAL A 171 -4.01 19.65 -9.76
CA VAL A 171 -3.94 18.24 -10.23
C VAL A 171 -5.34 17.70 -10.49
N GLN A 172 -6.22 17.85 -9.50
CA GLN A 172 -7.60 17.35 -9.58
C GLN A 172 -8.46 18.12 -10.60
N ALA A 173 -8.29 19.44 -10.68
CA ALA A 173 -8.97 20.27 -11.67
C ALA A 173 -8.59 19.91 -13.12
N MET A 174 -7.38 19.39 -13.34
CA MET A 174 -6.93 18.87 -14.63
C MET A 174 -7.36 17.42 -14.91
N GLY A 175 -8.22 16.83 -14.07
CA GLY A 175 -8.70 15.46 -14.21
C GLY A 175 -7.62 14.41 -13.96
N ARG A 176 -6.55 14.75 -13.22
CA ARG A 176 -5.51 13.81 -12.79
C ARG A 176 -5.82 13.30 -11.38
N HIS A 177 -5.26 12.16 -11.02
CA HIS A 177 -5.46 11.56 -9.71
C HIS A 177 -4.34 11.91 -8.74
N VAL A 178 -4.69 12.02 -7.46
CA VAL A 178 -3.76 12.31 -6.37
C VAL A 178 -3.56 11.09 -5.49
N ILE A 179 -2.31 10.67 -5.36
CA ILE A 179 -1.89 9.78 -4.27
C ILE A 179 -1.43 10.67 -3.12
N LEU A 180 -2.05 10.57 -1.96
CA LEU A 180 -1.47 11.16 -0.74
C LEU A 180 -0.68 10.10 -0.01
N SER A 181 0.60 10.38 0.23
CA SER A 181 1.53 9.42 0.80
C SER A 181 2.11 9.87 2.13
N HIS A 182 2.51 8.88 2.94
CA HIS A 182 3.32 9.06 4.14
C HIS A 182 4.30 7.89 4.26
N HIS A 183 5.57 8.20 4.60
CA HIS A 183 6.62 7.21 4.76
C HIS A 183 7.32 7.43 6.09
N ASP A 184 7.34 6.39 6.93
CA ASP A 184 8.12 6.35 8.16
C ASP A 184 9.25 5.32 8.00
N PHE A 185 10.48 5.80 7.87
CA PHE A 185 11.68 4.96 7.71
C PHE A 185 12.27 4.52 9.06
N ALA A 186 11.72 5.00 10.17
CA ALA A 186 12.25 4.70 11.49
C ALA A 186 11.46 3.60 12.21
N VAL A 187 10.13 3.64 12.16
CA VAL A 187 9.27 2.76 12.97
C VAL A 187 8.00 2.36 12.24
N THR A 188 7.29 1.39 12.81
CA THR A 188 5.89 1.08 12.51
C THR A 188 5.02 1.63 13.65
N PRO A 189 4.21 2.68 13.44
CA PRO A 189 3.31 3.23 14.44
C PRO A 189 2.26 2.23 14.93
N SER A 190 1.48 2.59 15.97
CA SER A 190 0.35 1.77 16.39
C SER A 190 -0.73 1.68 15.31
N VAL A 191 -1.59 0.68 15.39
CA VAL A 191 -2.71 0.46 14.47
C VAL A 191 -3.59 1.70 14.37
N GLU A 192 -3.94 2.30 15.52
CA GLU A 192 -4.80 3.48 15.60
C GLU A 192 -4.17 4.71 14.91
N VAL A 193 -2.85 4.88 15.05
CA VAL A 193 -2.12 5.98 14.40
C VAL A 193 -2.13 5.79 12.89
N MET A 194 -1.83 4.58 12.41
CA MET A 194 -1.82 4.27 10.98
C MET A 194 -3.20 4.42 10.34
N VAL A 195 -4.25 3.93 10.99
CA VAL A 195 -5.64 4.12 10.53
C VAL A 195 -6.00 5.61 10.51
N THR A 196 -5.59 6.38 11.53
CA THR A 196 -5.83 7.83 11.57
C THR A 196 -5.13 8.57 10.43
N LEU A 197 -3.88 8.21 10.11
CA LEU A 197 -3.14 8.76 8.97
C LEU A 197 -3.85 8.49 7.65
N LEU A 198 -4.26 7.24 7.39
CA LEU A 198 -4.98 6.85 6.17
C LEU A 198 -6.35 7.57 6.06
N ARG A 199 -7.10 7.65 7.16
CA ARG A 199 -8.36 8.41 7.21
C ARG A 199 -8.16 9.89 6.94
N ARG A 200 -7.07 10.48 7.47
CA ARG A 200 -6.72 11.87 7.19
C ARG A 200 -6.41 12.09 5.71
N GLN A 201 -5.65 11.20 5.07
CA GLN A 201 -5.39 11.26 3.63
C GLN A 201 -6.70 11.19 2.84
N GLN A 202 -7.62 10.30 3.23
CA GLN A 202 -8.95 10.20 2.63
C GLN A 202 -9.75 11.51 2.81
N ALA A 203 -9.79 12.08 4.00
CA ALA A 203 -10.50 13.32 4.30
C ALA A 203 -9.90 14.54 3.56
N LEU A 204 -8.59 14.53 3.32
CA LEU A 204 -7.89 15.53 2.51
C LEU A 204 -8.13 15.34 1.00
N GLY A 205 -8.95 14.37 0.59
CA GLY A 205 -9.35 14.17 -0.81
C GLY A 205 -8.30 13.45 -1.65
N ALA A 206 -7.53 12.51 -1.07
CA ALA A 206 -6.73 11.57 -1.85
C ALA A 206 -7.63 10.73 -2.76
N ASP A 207 -7.16 10.43 -3.96
CA ASP A 207 -7.78 9.39 -4.79
C ASP A 207 -7.24 8.01 -4.38
N ILE A 208 -5.97 7.94 -3.97
CA ILE A 208 -5.32 6.77 -3.39
C ILE A 208 -4.65 7.18 -2.08
N CYS A 209 -4.88 6.43 -0.99
CA CYS A 209 -4.16 6.62 0.27
C CYS A 209 -2.96 5.70 0.33
N LYS A 210 -1.76 6.25 0.65
CA LYS A 210 -0.51 5.47 0.66
C LYS A 210 0.23 5.62 2.00
N LEU A 211 0.65 4.47 2.55
CA LEU A 211 1.42 4.40 3.80
C LEU A 211 2.55 3.37 3.67
N ALA A 212 3.78 3.79 3.96
CA ALA A 212 4.93 2.91 4.08
C ALA A 212 5.56 3.07 5.45
N VAL A 213 5.87 1.96 6.13
CA VAL A 213 6.44 1.96 7.48
C VAL A 213 7.62 1.00 7.58
N MET A 214 8.47 1.16 8.59
CA MET A 214 9.62 0.31 8.83
C MET A 214 9.34 -0.65 9.98
N PRO A 215 9.19 -1.96 9.72
CA PRO A 215 9.06 -2.96 10.76
C PRO A 215 10.41 -3.34 11.34
N HIS A 216 10.47 -3.51 12.66
CA HIS A 216 11.63 -4.06 13.37
C HIS A 216 11.44 -5.55 13.69
N ASP A 217 10.20 -6.00 13.77
CA ASP A 217 9.84 -7.39 14.06
C ASP A 217 8.54 -7.81 13.34
N ALA A 218 8.14 -9.07 13.52
CA ALA A 218 6.91 -9.60 12.94
C ALA A 218 5.65 -8.94 13.53
N GLY A 219 5.69 -8.46 14.78
CA GLY A 219 4.58 -7.75 15.40
C GLY A 219 4.30 -6.41 14.69
N ASP A 220 5.35 -5.71 14.25
CA ASP A 220 5.22 -4.49 13.45
C ASP A 220 4.54 -4.76 12.11
N LEU A 221 4.93 -5.85 11.44
CA LEU A 221 4.28 -6.28 10.21
C LEU A 221 2.79 -6.58 10.43
N LEU A 222 2.46 -7.31 11.50
CA LEU A 222 1.07 -7.64 11.84
C LEU A 222 0.26 -6.37 12.11
N ARG A 223 0.82 -5.37 12.81
CA ARG A 223 0.15 -4.07 13.04
C ARG A 223 -0.18 -3.34 11.73
N LEU A 224 0.74 -3.35 10.76
CA LEU A 224 0.45 -2.74 9.45
C LEU A 224 -0.66 -3.47 8.71
N LEU A 225 -0.62 -4.81 8.68
CA LEU A 225 -1.65 -5.62 8.02
C LEU A 225 -3.02 -5.40 8.68
N GLU A 226 -3.08 -5.36 10.01
CA GLU A 226 -4.29 -5.06 10.76
C GLU A 226 -4.82 -3.64 10.46
N ALA A 227 -3.95 -2.63 10.47
CA ALA A 227 -4.33 -1.26 10.13
C ALA A 227 -4.88 -1.15 8.69
N THR A 228 -4.28 -1.87 7.75
CA THR A 228 -4.74 -1.93 6.35
C THR A 228 -6.13 -2.54 6.27
N TRP A 229 -6.34 -3.68 6.92
CA TRP A 229 -7.62 -4.37 6.97
C TRP A 229 -8.72 -3.54 7.65
N ILE A 230 -8.43 -2.93 8.82
CA ILE A 230 -9.39 -2.04 9.52
C ILE A 230 -9.76 -0.85 8.62
N MET A 231 -8.75 -0.19 8.03
CA MET A 231 -9.03 0.93 7.13
C MET A 231 -9.91 0.50 5.96
N ARG A 232 -9.61 -0.65 5.32
CA ARG A 232 -10.38 -1.16 4.19
C ARG A 232 -11.80 -1.55 4.58
N ARG A 233 -11.96 -2.25 5.70
CA ARG A 233 -13.26 -2.75 6.17
C ARG A 233 -14.19 -1.65 6.67
N ASP A 234 -13.66 -0.73 7.50
CA ASP A 234 -14.50 0.15 8.30
C ASP A 234 -14.56 1.59 7.76
N HIS A 235 -13.56 2.02 6.99
CA HIS A 235 -13.38 3.43 6.64
C HIS A 235 -13.12 3.69 5.16
N GLY A 236 -12.46 2.77 4.44
CA GLY A 236 -11.97 3.01 3.09
C GLY A 236 -13.08 2.95 2.04
N ASP A 237 -13.21 4.01 1.25
CA ASP A 237 -14.08 4.09 0.06
C ASP A 237 -13.26 4.23 -1.24
N ARG A 238 -11.94 4.19 -1.16
CA ARG A 238 -10.97 4.36 -2.25
C ARG A 238 -9.80 3.41 -2.11
N PRO A 239 -8.99 3.20 -3.19
CA PRO A 239 -7.84 2.31 -3.12
C PRO A 239 -6.84 2.72 -2.04
N LEU A 240 -6.28 1.70 -1.39
CA LEU A 240 -5.19 1.82 -0.41
C LEU A 240 -3.91 1.24 -1.00
N VAL A 241 -2.77 1.79 -0.60
CA VAL A 241 -1.44 1.25 -0.91
C VAL A 241 -0.63 1.25 0.38
N THR A 242 -0.54 0.11 1.03
CA THR A 242 0.18 -0.02 2.29
C THR A 242 1.31 -1.03 2.16
N MET A 243 2.43 -0.75 2.80
CA MET A 243 3.58 -1.64 2.79
C MET A 243 4.47 -1.47 4.01
N ALA A 244 4.96 -2.58 4.53
CA ALA A 244 6.11 -2.62 5.41
C ALA A 244 7.39 -2.74 4.58
N MET A 245 8.42 -1.98 4.96
CA MET A 245 9.73 -1.97 4.29
C MET A 245 10.64 -3.07 4.84
N GLY A 246 11.81 -3.25 4.24
CA GLY A 246 12.77 -4.28 4.65
C GLY A 246 12.34 -5.72 4.37
N GLY A 247 13.19 -6.68 4.73
CA GLY A 247 12.97 -8.10 4.43
C GLY A 247 11.73 -8.69 5.12
N ILE A 248 11.50 -8.35 6.39
CA ILE A 248 10.30 -8.77 7.14
C ILE A 248 9.03 -8.25 6.48
N GLY A 249 9.10 -7.04 5.92
CA GLY A 249 7.97 -6.38 5.26
C GLY A 249 7.54 -7.01 3.93
N ALA A 250 8.34 -7.91 3.34
CA ALA A 250 8.03 -8.53 2.04
C ALA A 250 6.63 -9.18 2.01
N VAL A 251 6.19 -9.78 3.12
CA VAL A 251 4.86 -10.41 3.22
C VAL A 251 3.74 -9.41 2.91
N SER A 252 3.84 -8.15 3.37
CA SER A 252 2.84 -7.12 3.08
C SER A 252 2.71 -6.81 1.58
N ARG A 253 3.80 -7.00 0.83
CA ARG A 253 3.83 -6.80 -0.64
C ARG A 253 3.24 -7.98 -1.39
N LEU A 254 3.47 -9.20 -0.89
CA LEU A 254 3.05 -10.44 -1.53
C LEU A 254 1.57 -10.78 -1.25
N ALA A 255 1.10 -10.48 -0.04
CA ALA A 255 -0.24 -10.83 0.43
C ALA A 255 -1.15 -9.60 0.66
N GLY A 256 -0.76 -8.42 0.17
CA GLY A 256 -1.46 -7.16 0.44
C GLY A 256 -2.93 -7.14 0.01
N GLU A 257 -3.29 -7.91 -1.02
CA GLU A 257 -4.67 -8.04 -1.50
C GLU A 257 -5.62 -8.57 -0.43
N ALA A 258 -5.20 -9.58 0.32
CA ALA A 258 -6.01 -10.17 1.41
C ALA A 258 -6.40 -9.15 2.49
N PHE A 259 -5.62 -8.07 2.62
CA PHE A 259 -5.83 -7.00 3.59
C PHE A 259 -6.41 -5.72 2.97
N GLY A 260 -6.46 -5.64 1.62
CA GLY A 260 -7.07 -4.52 0.91
C GLY A 260 -6.10 -3.53 0.25
N SER A 261 -4.80 -3.87 0.13
CA SER A 261 -3.85 -3.04 -0.63
C SER A 261 -4.01 -3.26 -2.14
N ALA A 262 -4.15 -2.18 -2.89
CA ALA A 262 -4.49 -2.21 -4.32
C ALA A 262 -3.27 -2.18 -5.27
N LEU A 263 -2.11 -1.74 -4.78
CA LEU A 263 -0.86 -1.68 -5.53
C LEU A 263 0.27 -2.32 -4.71
N SER A 264 1.17 -3.03 -5.39
CA SER A 264 2.39 -3.56 -4.78
C SER A 264 3.62 -3.24 -5.62
N PHE A 265 4.63 -2.65 -4.95
CA PHE A 265 5.89 -2.24 -5.58
C PHE A 265 6.84 -3.42 -5.74
N GLY A 266 7.20 -3.71 -6.99
CA GLY A 266 8.25 -4.64 -7.38
C GLY A 266 9.49 -3.92 -7.89
N ALA A 267 10.62 -4.63 -7.92
CA ALA A 267 11.88 -4.13 -8.45
C ALA A 267 12.22 -4.76 -9.82
N LEU A 268 12.85 -3.95 -10.67
CA LEU A 268 13.55 -4.41 -11.87
C LEU A 268 15.02 -3.93 -11.79
N GLY A 269 15.94 -4.78 -11.34
CA GLY A 269 17.28 -4.41 -10.94
C GLY A 269 17.30 -3.89 -9.50
N ASP A 270 17.91 -2.73 -9.27
CA ASP A 270 17.99 -2.11 -7.95
C ASP A 270 16.61 -1.69 -7.42
N PRO A 271 16.31 -1.96 -6.14
CA PRO A 271 15.03 -1.57 -5.56
C PRO A 271 15.01 -0.07 -5.25
N SER A 272 13.86 0.58 -5.49
CA SER A 272 13.63 1.99 -5.12
C SER A 272 13.37 2.18 -3.61
N ALA A 273 13.11 1.10 -2.89
CA ALA A 273 12.90 1.07 -1.44
C ALA A 273 13.23 -0.32 -0.88
N PRO A 274 13.62 -0.42 0.42
CA PRO A 274 13.94 -1.70 1.05
C PRO A 274 12.79 -2.71 0.99
N GLY A 275 13.13 -3.99 0.76
CA GLY A 275 12.17 -5.10 0.81
C GLY A 275 11.34 -5.30 -0.46
N GLN A 276 11.62 -4.59 -1.54
CA GLN A 276 11.02 -4.89 -2.84
C GLN A 276 11.56 -6.22 -3.39
N VAL A 277 10.66 -7.04 -3.95
CA VAL A 277 11.00 -8.29 -4.63
C VAL A 277 11.00 -8.08 -6.14
N LYS A 278 11.63 -8.99 -6.89
CA LYS A 278 11.64 -8.92 -8.36
C LYS A 278 10.21 -8.91 -8.89
N VAL A 279 9.90 -8.00 -9.82
CA VAL A 279 8.52 -7.77 -10.31
C VAL A 279 7.89 -9.03 -10.92
N ALA A 280 8.66 -9.89 -11.60
CA ALA A 280 8.14 -11.13 -12.14
C ALA A 280 7.64 -12.07 -11.03
N GLN A 281 8.46 -12.28 -9.98
CA GLN A 281 8.08 -13.11 -8.83
C GLN A 281 6.89 -12.50 -8.07
N LEU A 282 6.88 -11.17 -7.92
CA LEU A 282 5.76 -10.45 -7.31
C LEU A 282 4.46 -10.71 -8.10
N ARG A 283 4.50 -10.55 -9.42
CA ARG A 283 3.34 -10.77 -10.30
C ARG A 283 2.76 -12.17 -10.17
N ASP A 284 3.63 -13.19 -10.20
CA ASP A 284 3.22 -14.58 -10.08
C ASP A 284 2.58 -14.86 -8.71
N THR A 285 3.19 -14.35 -7.64
CA THR A 285 2.65 -14.51 -6.28
C THR A 285 1.30 -13.80 -6.12
N LEU A 286 1.16 -12.57 -6.63
CA LEU A 286 -0.11 -11.84 -6.57
C LEU A 286 -1.22 -12.55 -7.36
N ALA A 287 -0.89 -13.23 -8.46
CA ALA A 287 -1.85 -14.04 -9.19
C ALA A 287 -2.32 -15.24 -8.35
N ILE A 288 -1.39 -15.97 -7.74
CA ILE A 288 -1.73 -17.10 -6.84
C ILE A 288 -2.63 -16.65 -5.69
N VAL A 289 -2.30 -15.54 -5.04
CA VAL A 289 -3.10 -15.00 -3.93
C VAL A 289 -4.49 -14.59 -4.41
N HIS A 290 -4.58 -13.92 -5.56
CA HIS A 290 -5.84 -13.50 -6.16
C HIS A 290 -6.75 -14.69 -6.47
N ASP A 291 -6.21 -15.69 -7.18
CA ASP A 291 -6.96 -16.88 -7.57
C ASP A 291 -7.48 -17.65 -6.34
N ALA A 292 -6.67 -17.71 -5.26
CA ALA A 292 -7.09 -18.35 -4.01
C ALA A 292 -8.19 -17.57 -3.26
N ILE A 293 -8.24 -16.22 -3.40
CA ILE A 293 -9.28 -15.38 -2.76
C ILE A 293 -10.56 -15.38 -3.59
N ALA A 294 -10.44 -15.42 -4.92
CA ALA A 294 -11.60 -15.36 -5.82
C ALA A 294 -12.37 -16.68 -5.89
N GLY A 295 -11.80 -17.82 -5.45
CA GLY A 295 -12.43 -19.15 -5.37
C GLY A 295 -12.39 -19.86 -6.68
#